data_6c1fe32b291b3a45098e676d4f1a44bc
#
_entry.id   6c1fe32b291b3a45098e676d4f1a44bc
#
_cell.length_a   1.000
_cell.length_b   1.000
_cell.length_c   1.000
_cell.angle_alpha   90.00
_cell.angle_beta   90.00
_cell.angle_gamma   90.00
#
_symmetry.space_group_name_H-M   'P 1'
#
loop_
_entity.id
_entity.type
_entity.pdbx_description
1 polymer ?
#
loop_
_entity_poly.entity_id
_entity_poly.type
_entity_poly.pdbx_seq_one_letter_code
_entity_poly.pdbx_strand_id
1 'polypeptide(L)'
;PLLVCPTRLLREKKCPLFKRRSFMHELEAYLNYTAGEPVQELYAYLRDETDYPMALIWKNMIRTMHPHDFTRSLALTRIIEPTVLDAVTAESICKNRRIALAMHLYFMDMLDQSKAFAAKFPPETDVFISTSSAEKKPQIEAAFADLNLHSVTVTAVENQGRDVAAFLCDLAPQLKDYDYACFMHDKKAIQTKPGSVGASFGYVCNENVCKNAAHVLNVLCEFEKDPYLGILCPPYPTHGLYFMNMCSGGWGPNFENTKKLMKDLGIDAPVSGEKSPIAPYGSVFWFRPKALAPLFDHGWQHSDFPPEPLPQDGTISHAIERIYPFVAQSAGYYPAVVMSKSYAVTHNDTMQAYASGMIRPLARVFDCTTFYGAENSATGFAYKKHHLFSHYGPYSDSKRRHARNWLRDNLPAGSYKVIINTKRAIFGPHEGPYED
;
A
#
# COMPACT_ATOMS: atom_id res chain seq x y z
N PRO A 1 -12.47 27.56 9.65
CA PRO A 1 -11.86 28.10 8.42
C PRO A 1 -10.62 27.33 7.99
N LEU A 2 -9.70 26.97 8.92
CA LEU A 2 -8.48 26.22 8.62
C LEU A 2 -8.75 24.79 8.11
N LEU A 3 -9.84 24.17 8.57
CA LEU A 3 -10.19 22.80 8.15
C LEU A 3 -10.86 22.76 6.78
N VAL A 4 -11.54 23.84 6.37
CA VAL A 4 -12.32 23.86 5.12
C VAL A 4 -11.54 24.45 3.95
N CYS A 5 -10.68 25.44 4.18
CA CYS A 5 -9.89 26.09 3.13
C CYS A 5 -8.56 26.61 3.66
N PRO A 6 -7.61 25.74 4.01
CA PRO A 6 -6.31 26.17 4.55
C PRO A 6 -5.52 27.00 3.53
N THR A 7 -5.55 26.62 2.27
CA THR A 7 -4.85 27.30 1.17
C THR A 7 -5.35 28.71 0.95
N ARG A 8 -6.67 28.92 1.02
CA ARG A 8 -7.27 30.25 0.93
C ARG A 8 -6.75 31.18 2.03
N LEU A 9 -6.64 30.67 3.28
CA LEU A 9 -6.09 31.45 4.39
C LEU A 9 -4.63 31.83 4.15
N LEU A 10 -3.82 30.90 3.64
CA LEU A 10 -2.41 31.17 3.32
C LEU A 10 -2.27 32.24 2.25
N ARG A 11 -3.07 32.16 1.17
CA ARG A 11 -3.09 33.15 0.08
C ARG A 11 -3.56 34.52 0.55
N GLU A 12 -4.71 34.62 1.22
CA GLU A 12 -5.33 35.87 1.64
C GLU A 12 -4.55 36.59 2.75
N LYS A 13 -4.04 35.83 3.71
CA LYS A 13 -3.33 36.40 4.86
C LYS A 13 -1.82 36.48 4.66
N LYS A 14 -1.31 35.94 3.55
CA LYS A 14 0.13 35.84 3.29
C LYS A 14 0.89 35.29 4.49
N CYS A 15 0.26 34.33 5.19
CA CYS A 15 0.80 33.72 6.38
C CYS A 15 1.70 32.53 6.00
N PRO A 16 3.02 32.60 6.18
CA PRO A 16 3.93 31.53 5.78
C PRO A 16 3.96 30.35 6.75
N LEU A 17 3.12 30.36 7.78
CA LEU A 17 3.14 29.36 8.84
C LEU A 17 1.86 28.52 8.85
N PHE A 18 2.02 27.19 8.82
CA PHE A 18 0.97 26.23 9.12
C PHE A 18 1.50 25.13 10.02
N LYS A 19 0.64 24.60 10.90
CA LYS A 19 1.01 23.47 11.74
C LYS A 19 0.95 22.17 10.92
N ARG A 20 2.10 21.56 10.68
CA ARG A 20 2.23 20.29 10.00
C ARG A 20 1.31 19.20 10.57
N ARG A 21 1.17 19.11 11.88
CA ARG A 21 0.34 18.11 12.56
C ARG A 21 -1.10 18.12 12.07
N SER A 22 -1.71 19.28 11.91
CA SER A 22 -3.10 19.40 11.49
C SER A 22 -3.35 18.85 10.08
N PHE A 23 -2.35 18.87 9.19
CA PHE A 23 -2.50 18.44 7.81
C PHE A 23 -2.04 17.00 7.57
N MET A 24 -1.09 16.51 8.38
CA MET A 24 -0.46 15.21 8.14
C MET A 24 -0.95 14.13 9.10
N HIS A 25 -1.41 14.50 10.28
CA HIS A 25 -1.77 13.54 11.34
C HIS A 25 -3.25 13.55 11.73
N GLU A 26 -4.01 14.57 11.32
CA GLU A 26 -5.42 14.75 11.71
C GLU A 26 -6.37 14.67 10.50
N LEU A 27 -6.05 13.82 9.55
CA LEU A 27 -6.81 13.67 8.32
C LEU A 27 -8.29 13.38 8.57
N GLU A 28 -8.62 12.67 9.64
CA GLU A 28 -10.01 12.36 10.01
C GLU A 28 -10.87 13.61 10.22
N ALA A 29 -10.28 14.68 10.76
CA ALA A 29 -10.98 15.95 10.93
C ALA A 29 -11.38 16.56 9.57
N TYR A 30 -10.53 16.41 8.56
CA TYR A 30 -10.85 16.86 7.20
C TYR A 30 -11.90 15.96 6.54
N LEU A 31 -11.75 14.65 6.64
CA LEU A 31 -12.69 13.68 6.03
C LEU A 31 -14.09 13.73 6.66
N ASN A 32 -14.23 14.25 7.86
CA ASN A 32 -15.54 14.39 8.50
C ASN A 32 -16.36 15.54 7.93
N TYR A 33 -15.73 16.56 7.34
CA TYR A 33 -16.37 17.78 6.87
C TYR A 33 -16.12 18.08 5.39
N THR A 34 -15.22 17.36 4.76
CA THR A 34 -14.81 17.54 3.36
C THR A 34 -14.56 16.18 2.72
N ALA A 35 -14.37 16.14 1.42
CA ALA A 35 -13.97 14.93 0.70
C ALA A 35 -12.44 14.72 0.68
N GLY A 36 -11.68 15.52 1.44
CA GLY A 36 -10.22 15.48 1.47
C GLY A 36 -9.55 16.50 0.55
N GLU A 37 -10.33 17.23 -0.24
CA GLU A 37 -9.83 18.24 -1.18
C GLU A 37 -8.97 19.32 -0.54
N PRO A 38 -9.19 19.80 0.71
CA PRO A 38 -8.37 20.85 1.29
C PRO A 38 -6.90 20.44 1.48
N VAL A 39 -6.64 19.16 1.76
CA VAL A 39 -5.28 18.64 1.91
C VAL A 39 -4.59 18.57 0.57
N GLN A 40 -5.28 18.08 -0.46
CA GLN A 40 -4.74 18.00 -1.82
C GLN A 40 -4.48 19.40 -2.40
N GLU A 41 -5.39 20.33 -2.18
CA GLU A 41 -5.22 21.74 -2.59
C GLU A 41 -4.01 22.38 -1.90
N LEU A 42 -3.80 22.11 -0.62
CA LEU A 42 -2.64 22.62 0.10
C LEU A 42 -1.33 22.08 -0.46
N TYR A 43 -1.26 20.79 -0.75
CA TYR A 43 -0.07 20.21 -1.34
C TYR A 43 0.21 20.73 -2.74
N ALA A 44 -0.83 20.89 -3.56
CA ALA A 44 -0.72 21.51 -4.88
C ALA A 44 -0.20 22.95 -4.76
N TYR A 45 -0.79 23.74 -3.88
CA TYR A 45 -0.35 25.11 -3.62
C TYR A 45 1.12 25.20 -3.20
N LEU A 46 1.55 24.37 -2.25
CA LEU A 46 2.95 24.35 -1.77
C LEU A 46 3.92 23.96 -2.88
N ARG A 47 3.55 22.98 -3.73
CA ARG A 47 4.37 22.48 -4.82
C ARG A 47 4.46 23.45 -6.00
N ASP A 48 3.32 24.06 -6.38
CA ASP A 48 3.18 24.72 -7.65
C ASP A 48 3.25 26.26 -7.53
N GLU A 49 2.94 26.82 -6.36
CA GLU A 49 2.83 28.27 -6.15
C GLU A 49 3.81 28.81 -5.11
N THR A 50 4.68 27.99 -4.54
CA THR A 50 5.65 28.42 -3.53
C THR A 50 7.01 27.74 -3.71
N ASP A 51 8.05 28.34 -3.13
CA ASP A 51 9.40 27.75 -3.04
C ASP A 51 9.52 26.76 -1.86
N TYR A 52 8.41 26.24 -1.33
CA TYR A 52 8.45 25.36 -0.18
C TYR A 52 9.15 24.04 -0.54
N PRO A 53 10.19 23.63 0.22
CA PRO A 53 10.93 22.43 -0.09
C PRO A 53 10.11 21.17 0.25
N MET A 54 9.26 20.75 -0.66
CA MET A 54 8.37 19.58 -0.51
C MET A 54 9.12 18.32 -0.08
N ALA A 55 10.40 18.19 -0.45
CA ALA A 55 11.28 17.11 -0.02
C ALA A 55 11.37 16.98 1.51
N LEU A 56 11.28 18.07 2.25
CA LEU A 56 11.28 18.05 3.72
C LEU A 56 10.01 17.41 4.28
N ILE A 57 8.86 17.66 3.63
CA ILE A 57 7.59 17.03 4.00
C ILE A 57 7.72 15.52 3.78
N TRP A 58 8.10 15.11 2.57
CA TRP A 58 8.25 13.70 2.21
C TRP A 58 9.21 12.95 3.12
N LYS A 59 10.43 13.44 3.29
CA LYS A 59 11.44 12.81 4.17
C LYS A 59 10.93 12.63 5.60
N ASN A 60 10.20 13.63 6.12
CA ASN A 60 9.66 13.50 7.46
C ASN A 60 8.49 12.51 7.55
N MET A 61 7.57 12.53 6.58
CA MET A 61 6.43 11.61 6.56
C MET A 61 6.90 10.16 6.43
N ILE A 62 7.78 9.88 5.48
CA ILE A 62 8.36 8.55 5.27
C ILE A 62 8.98 8.03 6.56
N ARG A 63 9.69 8.87 7.31
CA ARG A 63 10.35 8.46 8.54
C ARG A 63 9.40 8.26 9.73
N THR A 64 8.27 8.95 9.79
CA THR A 64 7.46 9.06 11.02
C THR A 64 6.04 8.51 10.91
N MET A 65 5.56 8.20 9.70
CA MET A 65 4.18 7.76 9.47
C MET A 65 4.13 6.30 9.00
N HIS A 66 3.09 5.62 9.39
CA HIS A 66 2.81 4.28 8.86
C HIS A 66 2.41 4.37 7.38
N PRO A 67 2.82 3.42 6.49
CA PRO A 67 2.46 3.44 5.06
C PRO A 67 0.96 3.59 4.77
N HIS A 68 0.11 2.99 5.59
CA HIS A 68 -1.35 3.14 5.48
C HIS A 68 -1.82 4.59 5.60
N ASP A 69 -1.16 5.39 6.44
CA ASP A 69 -1.52 6.80 6.64
C ASP A 69 -1.15 7.66 5.43
N PHE A 70 -0.09 7.31 4.71
CA PHE A 70 0.24 7.97 3.43
C PHE A 70 -0.89 7.82 2.43
N THR A 71 -1.41 6.61 2.23
CA THR A 71 -2.48 6.34 1.27
C THR A 71 -3.72 7.17 1.55
N ARG A 72 -4.05 7.34 2.84
CA ARG A 72 -5.20 8.16 3.25
C ARG A 72 -4.94 9.66 3.08
N SER A 73 -3.72 10.10 3.40
CA SER A 73 -3.38 11.53 3.43
C SER A 73 -3.13 12.10 2.03
N LEU A 74 -2.62 11.30 1.10
CA LEU A 74 -2.07 11.80 -0.16
C LEU A 74 -2.64 11.12 -1.40
N ALA A 75 -3.70 10.33 -1.26
CA ALA A 75 -4.29 9.58 -2.37
C ALA A 75 -3.21 8.82 -3.18
N LEU A 76 -2.36 8.05 -2.48
CA LEU A 76 -1.24 7.31 -3.10
C LEU A 76 -1.69 6.13 -3.98
N THR A 77 -2.94 6.09 -4.39
CA THR A 77 -3.40 5.18 -5.44
C THR A 77 -3.12 5.81 -6.79
N ARG A 78 -2.28 5.14 -7.57
CA ARG A 78 -1.94 5.53 -8.95
C ARG A 78 -2.88 4.82 -9.90
N ILE A 79 -3.78 5.56 -10.51
CA ILE A 79 -4.70 5.02 -11.53
C ILE A 79 -4.06 5.20 -12.89
N ILE A 80 -3.78 4.08 -13.54
CA ILE A 80 -3.02 4.03 -14.80
C ILE A 80 -3.96 3.93 -15.98
N GLU A 81 -3.83 4.87 -16.92
CA GLU A 81 -4.57 4.90 -18.17
C GLU A 81 -4.14 3.77 -19.12
N PRO A 82 -5.05 3.27 -19.98
CA PRO A 82 -4.75 2.20 -20.94
C PRO A 82 -3.97 2.68 -22.17
N THR A 83 -3.77 4.00 -22.32
CA THR A 83 -3.02 4.64 -23.41
C THR A 83 -1.85 5.42 -22.83
N VAL A 84 -0.77 5.59 -23.59
CA VAL A 84 0.40 6.36 -23.17
C VAL A 84 0.02 7.84 -23.03
N LEU A 85 0.22 8.40 -21.82
CA LEU A 85 -0.11 9.78 -21.52
C LEU A 85 1.05 10.75 -21.82
N ASP A 86 2.28 10.29 -21.64
CA ASP A 86 3.49 11.10 -21.80
C ASP A 86 4.53 10.31 -22.59
N ALA A 87 4.38 10.36 -23.91
CA ALA A 87 5.25 9.63 -24.83
C ALA A 87 6.72 10.12 -24.78
N VAL A 88 6.94 11.41 -24.53
CA VAL A 88 8.29 11.99 -24.46
C VAL A 88 9.03 11.47 -23.24
N THR A 89 8.40 11.50 -22.07
CA THR A 89 8.98 10.93 -20.85
C THR A 89 9.19 9.42 -20.98
N ALA A 90 8.21 8.68 -21.54
CA ALA A 90 8.32 7.24 -21.75
C ALA A 90 9.51 6.88 -22.66
N GLU A 91 9.69 7.58 -23.79
CA GLU A 91 10.81 7.38 -24.69
C GLU A 91 12.15 7.72 -24.02
N SER A 92 12.20 8.80 -23.25
CA SER A 92 13.40 9.17 -22.47
C SER A 92 13.78 8.10 -21.44
N ILE A 93 12.79 7.51 -20.76
CA ILE A 93 13.01 6.42 -19.80
C ILE A 93 13.61 5.21 -20.52
N CYS A 94 12.99 4.76 -21.60
CA CYS A 94 13.47 3.63 -22.37
C CYS A 94 14.94 3.81 -22.85
N LYS A 95 15.34 5.03 -23.21
CA LYS A 95 16.71 5.31 -23.64
C LYS A 95 17.75 5.46 -22.53
N ASN A 96 17.33 5.97 -21.37
CA ASN A 96 18.26 6.44 -20.35
C ASN A 96 18.18 5.70 -19.01
N ARG A 97 17.24 4.80 -18.85
CA ARG A 97 17.04 4.02 -17.62
C ARG A 97 17.23 2.53 -17.86
N ARG A 98 17.79 1.85 -16.89
CA ARG A 98 17.86 0.40 -16.89
C ARG A 98 16.58 -0.17 -16.32
N ILE A 99 15.87 -0.95 -17.12
CA ILE A 99 14.57 -1.56 -16.76
C ILE A 99 14.74 -3.07 -16.71
N ALA A 100 14.25 -3.69 -15.64
CA ALA A 100 14.26 -5.14 -15.49
C ALA A 100 12.87 -5.72 -15.28
N LEU A 101 12.64 -6.88 -15.87
CA LEU A 101 11.54 -7.76 -15.51
C LEU A 101 12.12 -9.04 -14.89
N ALA A 102 11.85 -9.27 -13.62
CA ALA A 102 12.21 -10.50 -12.92
C ALA A 102 11.00 -11.44 -12.87
N MET A 103 11.17 -12.68 -13.23
CA MET A 103 10.08 -13.67 -13.24
C MET A 103 10.52 -14.99 -12.59
N HIS A 104 9.62 -15.58 -11.79
CA HIS A 104 9.79 -16.96 -11.34
C HIS A 104 8.74 -17.85 -12.03
N LEU A 105 9.19 -18.82 -12.86
CA LEU A 105 8.32 -19.69 -13.66
C LEU A 105 8.44 -21.14 -13.18
N TYR A 106 7.41 -21.62 -12.54
CA TYR A 106 7.32 -22.98 -12.01
C TYR A 106 6.43 -23.88 -12.88
N PHE A 107 5.30 -23.35 -13.39
CA PHE A 107 4.27 -24.10 -14.10
C PHE A 107 4.41 -23.96 -15.62
N MET A 108 4.85 -25.01 -16.31
CA MET A 108 5.10 -24.96 -17.76
C MET A 108 3.84 -24.72 -18.59
N ASP A 109 2.67 -25.12 -18.11
CA ASP A 109 1.38 -24.86 -18.75
C ASP A 109 0.88 -23.41 -18.62
N MET A 110 1.62 -22.55 -17.87
CA MET A 110 1.41 -21.10 -17.81
C MET A 110 2.46 -20.31 -18.62
N LEU A 111 3.32 -20.99 -19.36
CA LEU A 111 4.43 -20.38 -20.07
C LEU A 111 3.96 -19.34 -21.11
N ASP A 112 2.94 -19.65 -21.88
CA ASP A 112 2.35 -18.73 -22.87
C ASP A 112 1.80 -17.45 -22.23
N GLN A 113 1.16 -17.58 -21.06
CA GLN A 113 0.69 -16.44 -20.31
C GLN A 113 1.85 -15.57 -19.80
N SER A 114 2.89 -16.20 -19.28
CA SER A 114 4.10 -15.52 -18.78
C SER A 114 4.83 -14.79 -19.91
N LYS A 115 4.95 -15.43 -21.08
CA LYS A 115 5.46 -14.82 -22.31
C LYS A 115 4.63 -13.59 -22.71
N ALA A 116 3.30 -13.70 -22.68
CA ALA A 116 2.40 -12.60 -23.02
C ALA A 116 2.52 -11.43 -22.04
N PHE A 117 2.91 -11.63 -20.77
CA PHE A 117 3.25 -10.55 -19.87
C PHE A 117 4.57 -9.88 -20.25
N ALA A 118 5.62 -10.64 -20.50
CA ALA A 118 6.92 -10.10 -20.89
C ALA A 118 6.86 -9.30 -22.20
N ALA A 119 6.04 -9.72 -23.16
CA ALA A 119 5.83 -9.01 -24.42
C ALA A 119 5.23 -7.59 -24.29
N LYS A 120 4.76 -7.21 -23.09
CA LYS A 120 4.23 -5.85 -22.84
C LYS A 120 5.30 -4.87 -22.38
N PHE A 121 6.49 -5.35 -22.08
CA PHE A 121 7.60 -4.51 -21.65
C PHE A 121 8.31 -3.86 -22.85
N PRO A 122 8.92 -2.68 -22.66
CA PRO A 122 9.65 -2.03 -23.74
C PRO A 122 10.86 -2.85 -24.18
N PRO A 123 11.29 -2.72 -25.46
CA PRO A 123 12.40 -3.48 -26.02
C PRO A 123 13.72 -3.36 -25.25
N GLU A 124 13.92 -2.28 -24.53
CA GLU A 124 15.13 -2.01 -23.75
C GLU A 124 15.17 -2.78 -22.42
N THR A 125 14.16 -3.61 -22.13
CA THR A 125 14.05 -4.35 -20.87
C THR A 125 14.93 -5.58 -20.85
N ASP A 126 15.70 -5.77 -19.77
CA ASP A 126 16.36 -7.03 -19.43
C ASP A 126 15.40 -7.94 -18.64
N VAL A 127 15.28 -9.18 -19.06
CA VAL A 127 14.41 -10.18 -18.42
C VAL A 127 15.24 -11.25 -17.73
N PHE A 128 15.02 -11.39 -16.43
CA PHE A 128 15.63 -12.42 -15.60
C PHE A 128 14.58 -13.41 -15.16
N ILE A 129 14.75 -14.67 -15.58
CA ILE A 129 13.79 -15.74 -15.28
C ILE A 129 14.48 -16.79 -14.41
N SER A 130 13.89 -17.11 -13.27
CA SER A 130 14.25 -18.28 -12.50
C SER A 130 13.23 -19.39 -12.68
N THR A 131 13.68 -20.63 -12.62
CA THR A 131 12.84 -21.84 -12.67
C THR A 131 13.40 -22.93 -11.78
N SER A 132 12.53 -23.83 -11.29
CA SER A 132 12.89 -24.84 -10.29
C SER A 132 13.66 -26.05 -10.82
N SER A 133 13.95 -26.11 -12.12
CA SER A 133 14.62 -27.29 -12.73
C SER A 133 15.39 -26.92 -13.97
N ALA A 134 16.58 -27.49 -14.12
CA ALA A 134 17.40 -27.33 -15.33
C ALA A 134 16.70 -27.86 -16.61
N GLU A 135 15.80 -28.84 -16.48
CA GLU A 135 15.06 -29.41 -17.61
C GLU A 135 14.05 -28.44 -18.22
N LYS A 136 13.51 -27.50 -17.41
CA LYS A 136 12.57 -26.49 -17.87
C LYS A 136 13.25 -25.34 -18.62
N LYS A 137 14.52 -25.08 -18.32
CA LYS A 137 15.27 -23.94 -18.84
C LYS A 137 15.26 -23.86 -20.37
N PRO A 138 15.58 -24.91 -21.15
CA PRO A 138 15.57 -24.84 -22.61
C PRO A 138 14.20 -24.52 -23.22
N GLN A 139 13.12 -24.98 -22.57
CA GLN A 139 11.75 -24.72 -23.03
C GLN A 139 11.38 -23.25 -22.80
N ILE A 140 11.78 -22.68 -21.67
CA ILE A 140 11.55 -21.27 -21.35
C ILE A 140 12.37 -20.39 -22.30
N GLU A 141 13.66 -20.69 -22.50
CA GLU A 141 14.53 -19.98 -23.45
C GLU A 141 13.97 -19.97 -24.86
N ALA A 142 13.52 -21.13 -25.35
CA ALA A 142 12.89 -21.25 -26.68
C ALA A 142 11.58 -20.45 -26.78
N ALA A 143 10.76 -20.45 -25.72
CA ALA A 143 9.50 -19.71 -25.71
C ALA A 143 9.69 -18.20 -25.74
N PHE A 144 10.74 -17.67 -25.12
CA PHE A 144 11.01 -16.23 -25.04
C PHE A 144 11.92 -15.71 -26.14
N ALA A 145 12.52 -16.59 -26.97
CA ALA A 145 13.52 -16.24 -27.97
C ALA A 145 13.03 -15.27 -29.09
N ASP A 146 11.73 -15.25 -29.37
CA ASP A 146 11.12 -14.40 -30.38
C ASP A 146 10.61 -13.04 -29.83
N LEU A 147 10.76 -12.79 -28.54
CA LEU A 147 10.35 -11.52 -27.94
C LEU A 147 11.39 -10.42 -28.29
N ASN A 148 10.89 -9.26 -28.65
CA ASN A 148 11.71 -8.08 -28.88
C ASN A 148 12.07 -7.42 -27.53
N LEU A 149 13.08 -7.99 -26.84
CA LEU A 149 13.58 -7.54 -25.53
C LEU A 149 15.10 -7.41 -25.59
N HIS A 150 15.69 -6.58 -24.74
CA HIS A 150 17.14 -6.35 -24.74
C HIS A 150 17.91 -7.63 -24.41
N SER A 151 17.53 -8.34 -23.38
CA SER A 151 18.08 -9.65 -23.05
C SER A 151 17.06 -10.52 -22.29
N VAL A 152 17.24 -11.85 -22.40
CA VAL A 152 16.51 -12.84 -21.61
C VAL A 152 17.51 -13.82 -21.03
N THR A 153 17.57 -13.87 -19.70
CA THR A 153 18.44 -14.78 -18.95
C THR A 153 17.59 -15.75 -18.15
N VAL A 154 17.76 -17.06 -18.35
CA VAL A 154 17.04 -18.10 -17.62
C VAL A 154 18.01 -18.87 -16.73
N THR A 155 17.69 -18.95 -15.43
CA THR A 155 18.50 -19.63 -14.41
C THR A 155 17.68 -20.70 -13.72
N ALA A 156 18.21 -21.91 -13.65
CA ALA A 156 17.64 -22.97 -12.81
C ALA A 156 18.11 -22.75 -11.37
N VAL A 157 17.16 -22.76 -10.44
CA VAL A 157 17.39 -22.46 -9.01
C VAL A 157 16.88 -23.58 -8.13
N GLU A 158 17.25 -23.58 -6.88
CA GLU A 158 16.79 -24.53 -5.89
C GLU A 158 15.28 -24.37 -5.65
N ASN A 159 14.55 -25.49 -5.56
CA ASN A 159 13.11 -25.48 -5.32
C ASN A 159 12.81 -25.48 -3.80
N GLN A 160 13.20 -24.41 -3.12
CA GLN A 160 12.93 -24.18 -1.69
C GLN A 160 12.51 -22.73 -1.48
N GLY A 161 11.45 -22.50 -0.69
CA GLY A 161 10.95 -21.17 -0.35
C GLY A 161 10.15 -20.47 -1.46
N ARG A 162 9.76 -21.20 -2.50
CA ARG A 162 8.88 -20.76 -3.62
C ARG A 162 9.39 -19.50 -4.33
N ASP A 163 8.47 -18.67 -4.80
CA ASP A 163 8.74 -17.41 -5.51
C ASP A 163 9.55 -16.40 -4.70
N VAL A 164 9.35 -16.35 -3.38
CA VAL A 164 10.04 -15.39 -2.50
C VAL A 164 11.53 -15.72 -2.37
N ALA A 165 11.89 -16.99 -2.18
CA ALA A 165 13.30 -17.40 -2.14
C ALA A 165 13.96 -17.21 -3.49
N ALA A 166 13.33 -17.68 -4.57
CA ALA A 166 13.83 -17.47 -5.94
C ALA A 166 14.04 -15.97 -6.26
N PHE A 167 13.15 -15.10 -5.75
CA PHE A 167 13.32 -13.66 -5.90
C PHE A 167 14.53 -13.14 -5.12
N LEU A 168 14.63 -13.44 -3.83
CA LEU A 168 15.64 -12.83 -2.97
C LEU A 168 17.03 -13.45 -3.10
N CYS A 169 17.11 -14.78 -3.28
CA CYS A 169 18.38 -15.47 -3.39
C CYS A 169 19.02 -15.35 -4.79
N ASP A 170 18.19 -15.45 -5.85
CA ASP A 170 18.69 -15.66 -7.20
C ASP A 170 18.50 -14.45 -8.12
N LEU A 171 17.34 -13.76 -8.04
CA LEU A 171 17.02 -12.66 -8.94
C LEU A 171 17.46 -11.29 -8.38
N ALA A 172 17.22 -11.01 -7.10
CA ALA A 172 17.54 -9.72 -6.50
C ALA A 172 19.01 -9.30 -6.64
N PRO A 173 20.02 -10.18 -6.56
CA PRO A 173 21.42 -9.80 -6.80
C PRO A 173 21.66 -9.21 -8.19
N GLN A 174 20.89 -9.64 -9.20
CA GLN A 174 21.01 -9.18 -10.59
C GLN A 174 20.33 -7.83 -10.82
N LEU A 175 19.44 -7.40 -9.91
CA LEU A 175 18.60 -6.22 -10.06
C LEU A 175 19.17 -4.96 -9.42
N LYS A 176 20.22 -5.06 -8.60
CA LYS A 176 20.73 -3.96 -7.75
C LYS A 176 21.06 -2.68 -8.52
N ASP A 177 21.55 -2.81 -9.74
CA ASP A 177 21.98 -1.68 -10.58
C ASP A 177 20.90 -1.16 -11.53
N TYR A 178 19.68 -1.68 -11.46
CA TYR A 178 18.57 -1.20 -12.27
C TYR A 178 17.89 0.01 -11.63
N ASP A 179 17.30 0.86 -12.49
CA ASP A 179 16.54 2.01 -12.03
C ASP A 179 15.13 1.57 -11.60
N TYR A 180 14.51 0.71 -12.41
CA TYR A 180 13.16 0.19 -12.21
C TYR A 180 13.11 -1.30 -12.47
N ALA A 181 12.41 -2.02 -11.62
CA ALA A 181 12.19 -3.44 -11.79
C ALA A 181 10.74 -3.83 -11.49
N CYS A 182 10.27 -4.84 -12.18
CA CYS A 182 9.00 -5.52 -11.90
C CYS A 182 9.29 -6.97 -11.54
N PHE A 183 8.70 -7.45 -10.46
CA PHE A 183 8.71 -8.87 -10.14
C PHE A 183 7.34 -9.49 -10.40
N MET A 184 7.33 -10.61 -11.11
CA MET A 184 6.14 -11.40 -11.41
C MET A 184 6.46 -12.88 -11.25
N HIS A 185 5.44 -13.71 -11.03
CA HIS A 185 5.58 -15.16 -11.06
C HIS A 185 4.31 -15.81 -11.57
N ASP A 186 4.44 -17.03 -12.07
CA ASP A 186 3.28 -17.85 -12.43
C ASP A 186 2.58 -18.33 -11.14
N LYS A 187 1.26 -18.20 -11.07
CA LYS A 187 0.49 -18.51 -9.86
C LYS A 187 -0.70 -19.39 -10.18
N LYS A 188 -0.66 -20.62 -9.68
CA LYS A 188 -1.83 -21.49 -9.61
C LYS A 188 -2.30 -21.60 -8.18
N ALA A 189 -3.52 -21.16 -7.93
CA ALA A 189 -4.14 -21.31 -6.62
C ALA A 189 -4.77 -22.70 -6.46
N ILE A 190 -3.97 -23.75 -6.57
CA ILE A 190 -4.40 -25.15 -6.45
C ILE A 190 -5.04 -25.44 -5.09
N GLN A 191 -4.64 -24.68 -4.06
CA GLN A 191 -5.06 -24.88 -2.67
C GLN A 191 -6.33 -24.10 -2.31
N THR A 192 -6.76 -23.14 -3.13
CA THR A 192 -7.91 -22.29 -2.84
C THR A 192 -9.19 -22.89 -3.42
N LYS A 193 -10.18 -23.10 -2.58
CA LYS A 193 -11.50 -23.60 -3.01
C LYS A 193 -12.58 -22.52 -2.76
N PRO A 194 -13.42 -22.21 -3.78
CA PRO A 194 -13.33 -22.66 -5.16
C PRO A 194 -12.11 -22.07 -5.89
N GLY A 195 -11.59 -22.77 -6.90
CA GLY A 195 -10.41 -22.34 -7.68
C GLY A 195 -10.55 -20.96 -8.34
N SER A 196 -11.78 -20.52 -8.60
CA SER A 196 -12.08 -19.18 -9.11
C SER A 196 -11.58 -18.05 -8.20
N VAL A 197 -11.52 -18.24 -6.89
CA VAL A 197 -11.02 -17.24 -5.92
C VAL A 197 -9.54 -16.99 -6.15
N GLY A 198 -8.76 -18.04 -6.32
CA GLY A 198 -7.33 -17.90 -6.59
C GLY A 198 -7.03 -17.37 -8.00
N ALA A 199 -7.79 -17.78 -9.00
CA ALA A 199 -7.69 -17.24 -10.35
C ALA A 199 -8.00 -15.73 -10.37
N SER A 200 -9.03 -15.30 -9.62
CA SER A 200 -9.37 -13.89 -9.45
C SER A 200 -8.28 -13.10 -8.73
N PHE A 201 -7.58 -13.71 -7.78
CA PHE A 201 -6.44 -13.06 -7.13
C PHE A 201 -5.29 -12.83 -8.12
N GLY A 202 -4.93 -13.85 -8.91
CA GLY A 202 -3.94 -13.69 -9.98
C GLY A 202 -4.34 -12.61 -10.98
N TYR A 203 -5.63 -12.54 -11.34
CA TYR A 203 -6.15 -11.46 -12.18
C TYR A 203 -5.95 -10.08 -11.54
N VAL A 204 -6.28 -9.89 -10.26
CA VAL A 204 -6.07 -8.61 -9.57
C VAL A 204 -4.62 -8.18 -9.64
N CYS A 205 -3.67 -9.08 -9.38
CA CYS A 205 -2.26 -8.77 -9.46
C CYS A 205 -1.85 -8.35 -10.88
N ASN A 206 -2.12 -9.20 -11.87
CA ASN A 206 -1.63 -9.01 -13.22
C ASN A 206 -2.31 -7.86 -13.97
N GLU A 207 -3.62 -7.66 -13.77
CA GLU A 207 -4.38 -6.54 -14.36
C GLU A 207 -3.84 -5.18 -13.89
N ASN A 208 -3.42 -5.09 -12.64
CA ASN A 208 -2.99 -3.83 -12.05
C ASN A 208 -1.48 -3.58 -12.17
N VAL A 209 -0.67 -4.62 -12.34
CA VAL A 209 0.78 -4.48 -12.48
C VAL A 209 1.21 -4.43 -13.95
N CYS A 210 0.57 -5.20 -14.82
CA CYS A 210 1.01 -5.39 -16.21
C CYS A 210 -0.18 -5.61 -17.17
N LYS A 211 -1.10 -4.65 -17.28
CA LYS A 211 -2.28 -4.76 -18.13
C LYS A 211 -1.93 -4.84 -19.62
N ASN A 212 -1.21 -3.85 -20.13
CA ASN A 212 -0.76 -3.74 -21.52
C ASN A 212 0.54 -2.91 -21.59
N ALA A 213 1.11 -2.76 -22.78
CA ALA A 213 2.36 -2.01 -22.97
C ALA A 213 2.24 -0.52 -22.55
N ALA A 214 1.14 0.14 -22.86
CA ALA A 214 0.93 1.53 -22.45
C ALA A 214 0.84 1.66 -20.92
N HIS A 215 0.24 0.68 -20.23
CA HIS A 215 0.22 0.63 -18.78
C HIS A 215 1.63 0.52 -18.20
N VAL A 216 2.47 -0.37 -18.74
CA VAL A 216 3.86 -0.53 -18.32
C VAL A 216 4.64 0.79 -18.45
N LEU A 217 4.53 1.47 -19.61
CA LEU A 217 5.18 2.76 -19.84
C LEU A 217 4.66 3.83 -18.87
N ASN A 218 3.36 3.92 -18.62
CA ASN A 218 2.79 4.87 -17.67
C ASN A 218 3.23 4.61 -16.24
N VAL A 219 3.39 3.33 -15.82
CA VAL A 219 3.96 2.98 -14.51
C VAL A 219 5.40 3.48 -14.38
N LEU A 220 6.22 3.31 -15.41
CA LEU A 220 7.59 3.83 -15.43
C LEU A 220 7.59 5.37 -15.32
N CYS A 221 6.66 6.05 -16.01
CA CYS A 221 6.50 7.50 -15.89
C CYS A 221 6.10 7.95 -14.47
N GLU A 222 5.30 7.17 -13.75
CA GLU A 222 4.96 7.47 -12.34
C GLU A 222 6.21 7.43 -11.44
N PHE A 223 7.08 6.46 -11.64
CA PHE A 223 8.36 6.42 -10.93
C PHE A 223 9.26 7.62 -11.30
N GLU A 224 9.37 7.97 -12.58
CA GLU A 224 10.22 9.08 -13.02
C GLU A 224 9.74 10.43 -12.45
N LYS A 225 8.43 10.65 -12.39
CA LYS A 225 7.83 11.86 -11.83
C LYS A 225 7.99 11.98 -10.33
N ASP A 226 8.11 10.86 -9.61
CA ASP A 226 8.13 10.83 -8.16
C ASP A 226 9.36 10.11 -7.61
N PRO A 227 10.42 10.84 -7.25
CA PRO A 227 11.68 10.26 -6.79
C PRO A 227 11.58 9.54 -5.44
N TYR A 228 10.52 9.74 -4.68
CA TYR A 228 10.29 9.08 -3.39
C TYR A 228 9.41 7.84 -3.49
N LEU A 229 8.80 7.60 -4.64
CA LEU A 229 8.04 6.37 -4.89
C LEU A 229 9.00 5.19 -4.99
N GLY A 230 8.92 4.26 -4.03
CA GLY A 230 9.81 3.10 -3.97
C GLY A 230 9.17 1.82 -4.49
N ILE A 231 7.88 1.64 -4.23
CA ILE A 231 7.14 0.42 -4.55
C ILE A 231 5.75 0.80 -5.08
N LEU A 232 5.29 0.07 -6.10
CA LEU A 232 3.90 0.06 -6.56
C LEU A 232 3.33 -1.36 -6.43
N CYS A 233 2.40 -1.51 -5.50
CA CYS A 233 1.71 -2.78 -5.24
C CYS A 233 0.36 -2.83 -5.95
N PRO A 234 -0.12 -3.99 -6.41
CA PRO A 234 -1.53 -4.15 -6.76
C PRO A 234 -2.41 -3.88 -5.53
N PRO A 235 -3.69 -3.54 -5.71
CA PRO A 235 -4.60 -3.36 -4.60
C PRO A 235 -4.79 -4.68 -3.83
N TYR A 236 -5.05 -4.57 -2.54
CA TYR A 236 -5.42 -5.73 -1.74
C TYR A 236 -6.67 -6.40 -2.34
N PRO A 237 -6.69 -7.73 -2.49
CA PRO A 237 -7.85 -8.42 -3.02
C PRO A 237 -9.04 -8.31 -2.05
N THR A 238 -10.17 -7.82 -2.53
CA THR A 238 -11.36 -7.54 -1.71
C THR A 238 -12.55 -8.45 -2.06
N HIS A 239 -12.36 -9.42 -2.95
CA HIS A 239 -13.42 -10.32 -3.39
C HIS A 239 -13.46 -11.64 -2.59
N GLY A 240 -14.64 -12.20 -2.45
CA GLY A 240 -14.86 -13.51 -1.82
C GLY A 240 -14.30 -13.57 -0.39
N LEU A 241 -13.54 -14.61 -0.10
CA LEU A 241 -12.95 -14.84 1.22
C LEU A 241 -11.90 -13.79 1.60
N TYR A 242 -11.26 -13.16 0.64
CA TYR A 242 -10.24 -12.11 0.91
C TYR A 242 -10.84 -10.87 1.57
N PHE A 243 -12.13 -10.58 1.33
CA PHE A 243 -12.80 -9.48 2.00
C PHE A 243 -12.77 -9.62 3.54
N MET A 244 -12.95 -10.83 4.05
CA MET A 244 -12.91 -11.10 5.49
C MET A 244 -11.51 -10.91 6.08
N ASN A 245 -10.45 -11.08 5.29
CA ASN A 245 -9.08 -10.85 5.75
C ASN A 245 -8.78 -9.37 6.02
N MET A 246 -9.59 -8.45 5.48
CA MET A 246 -9.49 -7.02 5.82
C MET A 246 -9.77 -6.77 7.30
N CYS A 247 -10.57 -7.61 7.95
CA CYS A 247 -10.87 -7.52 9.39
C CYS A 247 -9.63 -7.76 10.26
N SER A 248 -8.67 -8.54 9.77
CA SER A 248 -7.37 -8.78 10.44
C SER A 248 -6.29 -7.78 10.02
N GLY A 249 -6.66 -6.70 9.32
CA GLY A 249 -5.71 -5.73 8.81
C GLY A 249 -4.75 -6.28 7.77
N GLY A 250 -5.08 -7.41 7.11
CA GLY A 250 -4.21 -8.06 6.13
C GLY A 250 -2.99 -8.78 6.73
N TRP A 251 -2.83 -8.74 8.06
CA TRP A 251 -1.71 -9.38 8.73
C TRP A 251 -1.85 -10.90 8.84
N GLY A 252 -3.06 -11.40 9.12
CA GLY A 252 -3.23 -12.80 9.51
C GLY A 252 -2.31 -13.15 10.69
N PRO A 253 -1.63 -14.31 10.67
CA PRO A 253 -0.69 -14.72 11.73
C PRO A 253 0.71 -14.09 11.59
N ASN A 254 0.93 -13.15 10.64
CA ASN A 254 2.28 -12.74 10.24
C ASN A 254 2.81 -11.48 10.92
N PHE A 255 2.01 -10.79 11.74
CA PHE A 255 2.43 -9.53 12.35
C PHE A 255 3.70 -9.66 13.20
N GLU A 256 3.71 -10.64 14.13
CA GLU A 256 4.87 -10.84 15.02
C GLU A 256 6.09 -11.37 14.24
N ASN A 257 5.89 -12.24 13.24
CA ASN A 257 6.96 -12.70 12.37
C ASN A 257 7.57 -11.54 11.56
N THR A 258 6.75 -10.63 11.07
CA THR A 258 7.22 -9.43 10.35
C THR A 258 7.99 -8.49 11.27
N LYS A 259 7.52 -8.24 12.49
CA LYS A 259 8.25 -7.45 13.49
C LYS A 259 9.61 -8.04 13.84
N LYS A 260 9.65 -9.36 14.02
CA LYS A 260 10.91 -10.06 14.27
C LYS A 260 11.86 -9.87 13.09
N LEU A 261 11.38 -10.10 11.88
CA LEU A 261 12.17 -9.91 10.66
C LEU A 261 12.66 -8.47 10.50
N MET A 262 11.82 -7.45 10.77
CA MET A 262 12.23 -6.05 10.78
C MET A 262 13.39 -5.81 11.75
N LYS A 263 13.32 -6.38 12.95
CA LYS A 263 14.39 -6.27 13.94
C LYS A 263 15.69 -6.95 13.46
N ASP A 264 15.58 -8.15 12.91
CA ASP A 264 16.72 -8.94 12.44
C ASP A 264 17.43 -8.24 11.26
N LEU A 265 16.68 -7.51 10.43
CA LEU A 265 17.19 -6.72 9.31
C LEU A 265 17.56 -5.27 9.69
N GLY A 266 17.37 -4.85 10.94
CA GLY A 266 17.63 -3.47 11.36
C GLY A 266 16.70 -2.42 10.73
N ILE A 267 15.47 -2.82 10.36
CA ILE A 267 14.47 -1.92 9.76
C ILE A 267 13.79 -1.10 10.85
N ASP A 268 14.04 0.20 10.85
CA ASP A 268 13.38 1.16 11.75
C ASP A 268 12.29 1.94 10.98
N ALA A 269 11.07 1.41 11.03
CA ALA A 269 9.90 2.03 10.40
C ALA A 269 8.67 1.84 11.29
N PRO A 270 7.70 2.80 11.28
CA PRO A 270 6.45 2.66 12.03
C PRO A 270 5.64 1.46 11.55
N VAL A 271 5.39 0.51 12.44
CA VAL A 271 4.57 -0.67 12.18
C VAL A 271 3.46 -0.79 13.21
N SER A 272 2.26 -1.18 12.80
CA SER A 272 1.10 -1.37 13.68
C SER A 272 0.29 -2.59 13.24
N GLY A 273 -0.08 -3.45 14.19
CA GLY A 273 -0.97 -4.59 13.95
C GLY A 273 -2.41 -4.18 13.64
N GLU A 274 -2.79 -2.94 13.92
CA GLU A 274 -4.12 -2.40 13.66
C GLU A 274 -4.26 -1.79 12.25
N LYS A 275 -3.15 -1.60 11.54
CA LYS A 275 -3.11 -0.98 10.21
C LYS A 275 -2.61 -1.96 9.17
N SER A 276 -3.35 -2.13 8.10
CA SER A 276 -2.94 -2.95 6.97
C SER A 276 -1.65 -2.41 6.34
N PRO A 277 -0.65 -3.23 6.08
CA PRO A 277 0.50 -2.80 5.29
C PRO A 277 0.09 -2.62 3.83
N ILE A 278 0.70 -1.65 3.15
CA ILE A 278 0.60 -1.51 1.69
C ILE A 278 1.63 -2.45 1.09
N ALA A 279 1.32 -3.73 1.09
CA ALA A 279 2.23 -4.78 0.70
C ALA A 279 1.84 -5.42 -0.63
N PRO A 280 2.80 -5.97 -1.40
CA PRO A 280 2.52 -6.68 -2.63
C PRO A 280 2.03 -8.10 -2.33
N TYR A 281 0.81 -8.22 -1.83
CA TYR A 281 0.19 -9.51 -1.60
C TYR A 281 0.19 -10.35 -2.87
N GLY A 282 0.76 -11.54 -2.79
CA GLY A 282 0.99 -12.41 -3.94
C GLY A 282 2.28 -12.12 -4.69
N SER A 283 3.18 -11.31 -4.15
CA SER A 283 4.55 -11.07 -4.63
C SER A 283 4.65 -10.63 -6.11
N VAL A 284 3.69 -9.84 -6.59
CA VAL A 284 3.71 -9.27 -7.96
C VAL A 284 3.67 -7.76 -7.83
N PHE A 285 4.75 -7.05 -8.20
CA PHE A 285 4.87 -5.61 -7.95
C PHE A 285 5.99 -4.93 -8.71
N TRP A 286 5.92 -3.61 -8.81
CA TRP A 286 6.99 -2.75 -9.30
C TRP A 286 7.77 -2.14 -8.16
N PHE A 287 9.07 -1.91 -8.37
CA PHE A 287 9.92 -1.31 -7.35
C PHE A 287 11.16 -0.62 -7.94
N ARG A 288 11.73 0.30 -7.17
CA ARG A 288 13.12 0.71 -7.34
C ARG A 288 14.00 -0.27 -6.57
N PRO A 289 15.00 -0.91 -7.17
CA PRO A 289 15.92 -1.79 -6.43
C PRO A 289 16.55 -1.11 -5.21
N LYS A 290 16.89 0.18 -5.32
CA LYS A 290 17.42 0.97 -4.20
C LYS A 290 16.46 1.07 -3.01
N ALA A 291 15.15 1.03 -3.24
CA ALA A 291 14.15 1.02 -2.17
C ALA A 291 14.13 -0.30 -1.38
N LEU A 292 14.61 -1.38 -1.98
CA LEU A 292 14.69 -2.70 -1.37
C LEU A 292 16.13 -3.08 -0.97
N ALA A 293 17.09 -2.18 -1.10
CA ALA A 293 18.49 -2.45 -0.79
C ALA A 293 18.71 -3.09 0.59
N PRO A 294 18.06 -2.65 1.70
CA PRO A 294 18.24 -3.28 3.00
C PRO A 294 17.84 -4.77 3.02
N LEU A 295 16.86 -5.16 2.19
CA LEU A 295 16.45 -6.55 2.06
C LEU A 295 17.38 -7.33 1.13
N PHE A 296 17.80 -6.72 0.02
CA PHE A 296 18.69 -7.34 -0.98
C PHE A 296 20.13 -7.53 -0.48
N ASP A 297 20.57 -6.67 0.43
CA ASP A 297 21.93 -6.71 0.99
C ASP A 297 22.06 -7.70 2.16
N HIS A 298 20.95 -8.28 2.62
CA HIS A 298 20.97 -9.29 3.69
C HIS A 298 21.74 -10.56 3.29
N GLY A 299 21.77 -10.89 1.99
CA GLY A 299 22.49 -12.07 1.49
C GLY A 299 21.74 -13.38 1.72
N TRP A 300 20.46 -13.38 1.42
CA TRP A 300 19.55 -14.54 1.56
C TRP A 300 20.10 -15.80 0.91
N GLN A 301 19.89 -16.93 1.60
CA GLN A 301 20.17 -18.28 1.11
C GLN A 301 18.87 -19.11 1.11
N HIS A 302 18.77 -20.11 0.24
CA HIS A 302 17.62 -21.02 0.23
C HIS A 302 17.40 -21.70 1.58
N SER A 303 18.48 -21.98 2.33
CA SER A 303 18.42 -22.54 3.70
C SER A 303 17.72 -21.64 4.74
N ASP A 304 17.55 -20.35 4.47
CA ASP A 304 16.80 -19.44 5.35
C ASP A 304 15.29 -19.66 5.26
N PHE A 305 14.86 -20.40 4.26
CA PHE A 305 13.46 -20.75 4.03
C PHE A 305 13.18 -22.17 4.48
N PRO A 306 12.01 -22.44 5.09
CA PRO A 306 11.66 -23.78 5.50
C PRO A 306 11.51 -24.71 4.28
N PRO A 307 11.76 -26.04 4.44
CA PRO A 307 11.60 -27.00 3.37
C PRO A 307 10.13 -27.19 3.00
N GLU A 308 9.88 -27.65 1.77
CA GLU A 308 8.54 -28.04 1.31
C GLU A 308 8.09 -29.38 1.99
N PRO A 309 6.80 -29.60 2.24
CA PRO A 309 5.69 -28.69 1.92
C PRO A 309 5.54 -27.55 2.95
N LEU A 310 5.41 -26.34 2.45
CA LEU A 310 5.21 -25.17 3.32
C LEU A 310 3.78 -25.10 3.87
N PRO A 311 3.60 -24.59 5.10
CA PRO A 311 2.30 -24.17 5.61
C PRO A 311 1.62 -23.17 4.66
N GLN A 312 0.30 -23.11 4.75
CA GLN A 312 -0.50 -22.21 3.90
C GLN A 312 -0.23 -20.72 4.23
N ASP A 313 0.06 -20.40 5.49
CA ASP A 313 0.34 -19.06 5.98
C ASP A 313 1.30 -19.12 7.19
N GLY A 314 1.78 -17.97 7.68
CA GLY A 314 2.61 -17.87 8.90
C GLY A 314 4.09 -18.18 8.68
N THR A 315 4.57 -18.31 7.46
CA THR A 315 5.99 -18.57 7.14
C THR A 315 6.81 -17.29 7.00
N ILE A 316 8.14 -17.43 6.94
CA ILE A 316 9.03 -16.32 6.65
C ILE A 316 8.70 -15.64 5.30
N SER A 317 8.29 -16.42 4.28
CA SER A 317 7.88 -15.87 2.98
C SER A 317 6.69 -14.92 3.10
N HIS A 318 5.73 -15.23 3.97
CA HIS A 318 4.59 -14.35 4.23
C HIS A 318 4.97 -13.11 5.06
N ALA A 319 5.96 -13.21 5.93
CA ALA A 319 6.52 -12.05 6.63
C ALA A 319 7.28 -11.14 5.67
N ILE A 320 8.03 -11.72 4.72
CA ILE A 320 8.74 -10.99 3.67
C ILE A 320 7.74 -10.27 2.74
N GLU A 321 6.65 -10.92 2.36
CA GLU A 321 5.60 -10.28 1.56
C GLU A 321 5.08 -8.99 2.23
N ARG A 322 5.01 -8.96 3.55
CA ARG A 322 4.48 -7.83 4.33
C ARG A 322 5.53 -6.80 4.73
N ILE A 323 6.82 -7.14 4.67
CA ILE A 323 7.90 -6.24 5.12
C ILE A 323 8.30 -5.21 4.04
N TYR A 324 8.08 -5.48 2.76
CA TYR A 324 8.52 -4.63 1.64
C TYR A 324 8.24 -3.13 1.84
N PRO A 325 7.03 -2.70 2.27
CA PRO A 325 6.76 -1.27 2.47
C PRO A 325 7.64 -0.64 3.56
N PHE A 326 7.96 -1.38 4.62
CA PHE A 326 8.79 -0.91 5.72
C PHE A 326 10.27 -0.87 5.34
N VAL A 327 10.72 -1.82 4.50
CA VAL A 327 12.05 -1.80 3.89
C VAL A 327 12.20 -0.54 3.03
N ALA A 328 11.25 -0.25 2.17
CA ALA A 328 11.26 0.95 1.35
C ALA A 328 11.29 2.23 2.22
N GLN A 329 10.52 2.27 3.31
CA GLN A 329 10.54 3.39 4.25
C GLN A 329 11.91 3.60 4.88
N SER A 330 12.55 2.54 5.36
CA SER A 330 13.89 2.63 5.95
C SER A 330 14.94 3.12 4.95
N ALA A 331 14.74 2.83 3.67
CA ALA A 331 15.58 3.32 2.58
C ALA A 331 15.20 4.74 2.09
N GLY A 332 14.20 5.38 2.70
CA GLY A 332 13.78 6.76 2.37
C GLY A 332 12.76 6.85 1.24
N TYR A 333 12.06 5.77 0.92
CA TYR A 333 11.01 5.69 -0.09
C TYR A 333 9.66 5.35 0.54
N TYR A 334 8.59 5.50 -0.21
CA TYR A 334 7.26 5.10 0.23
C TYR A 334 6.60 4.11 -0.76
N PRO A 335 5.70 3.24 -0.26
CA PRO A 335 4.90 2.38 -1.09
C PRO A 335 3.63 3.10 -1.56
N ALA A 336 3.13 2.73 -2.74
CA ALA A 336 1.82 3.15 -3.23
C ALA A 336 1.10 1.97 -3.89
N VAL A 337 -0.19 2.15 -4.15
CA VAL A 337 -1.05 1.19 -4.84
C VAL A 337 -1.17 1.59 -6.30
N VAL A 338 -1.06 0.63 -7.21
CA VAL A 338 -1.29 0.81 -8.64
C VAL A 338 -2.58 0.11 -9.06
N MET A 339 -3.43 0.82 -9.80
CA MET A 339 -4.65 0.25 -10.39
C MET A 339 -4.75 0.61 -11.86
N SER A 340 -5.13 -0.35 -12.70
CA SER A 340 -5.59 -0.01 -14.05
C SER A 340 -6.92 0.75 -13.96
N LYS A 341 -7.15 1.68 -14.88
CA LYS A 341 -8.39 2.48 -14.88
C LYS A 341 -9.65 1.62 -14.88
N SER A 342 -9.67 0.56 -15.68
CA SER A 342 -10.82 -0.35 -15.74
C SER A 342 -11.06 -1.07 -14.42
N TYR A 343 -9.99 -1.52 -13.77
CA TYR A 343 -10.09 -2.16 -12.46
C TYR A 343 -10.53 -1.17 -11.38
N ALA A 344 -9.98 0.04 -11.37
CA ALA A 344 -10.31 1.08 -10.40
C ALA A 344 -11.79 1.43 -10.39
N VAL A 345 -12.43 1.52 -11.57
CA VAL A 345 -13.90 1.75 -11.70
C VAL A 345 -14.66 0.61 -11.02
N THR A 346 -14.41 -0.64 -11.42
CA THR A 346 -15.09 -1.81 -10.84
C THR A 346 -14.83 -1.94 -9.34
N HIS A 347 -13.59 -1.67 -8.90
CA HIS A 347 -13.22 -1.72 -7.49
C HIS A 347 -13.97 -0.67 -6.67
N ASN A 348 -14.05 0.57 -7.16
CA ASN A 348 -14.80 1.64 -6.51
C ASN A 348 -16.27 1.28 -6.32
N ASP A 349 -16.92 0.78 -7.37
CA ASP A 349 -18.33 0.39 -7.31
C ASP A 349 -18.55 -0.79 -6.34
N THR A 350 -17.63 -1.75 -6.33
CA THR A 350 -17.65 -2.88 -5.40
C THR A 350 -17.50 -2.40 -3.96
N MET A 351 -16.55 -1.50 -3.69
CA MET A 351 -16.34 -0.94 -2.35
C MET A 351 -17.55 -0.13 -1.88
N GLN A 352 -18.19 0.64 -2.77
CA GLN A 352 -19.43 1.35 -2.45
C GLN A 352 -20.56 0.40 -2.11
N ALA A 353 -20.71 -0.71 -2.85
CA ALA A 353 -21.72 -1.72 -2.56
C ALA A 353 -21.48 -2.38 -1.20
N TYR A 354 -20.24 -2.75 -0.87
CA TYR A 354 -19.88 -3.30 0.43
C TYR A 354 -20.09 -2.30 1.56
N ALA A 355 -19.64 -1.05 1.39
CA ALA A 355 -19.86 -0.01 2.38
C ALA A 355 -21.35 0.22 2.66
N SER A 356 -22.18 0.29 1.61
CA SER A 356 -23.63 0.43 1.73
C SER A 356 -24.27 -0.77 2.43
N GLY A 357 -23.81 -1.99 2.13
CA GLY A 357 -24.27 -3.21 2.77
C GLY A 357 -23.93 -3.29 4.26
N MET A 358 -22.77 -2.76 4.66
CA MET A 358 -22.31 -2.74 6.05
C MET A 358 -22.92 -1.58 6.86
N ILE A 359 -23.06 -0.40 6.26
CA ILE A 359 -23.56 0.79 6.97
C ILE A 359 -25.00 0.59 7.47
N ARG A 360 -25.86 -0.06 6.69
CA ARG A 360 -27.27 -0.28 7.08
C ARG A 360 -27.41 -1.10 8.38
N PRO A 361 -26.81 -2.29 8.51
CA PRO A 361 -26.82 -3.03 9.77
C PRO A 361 -26.18 -2.26 10.92
N LEU A 362 -25.03 -1.61 10.68
CA LEU A 362 -24.34 -0.83 11.70
C LEU A 362 -25.17 0.37 12.16
N ALA A 363 -25.85 1.07 11.26
CA ALA A 363 -26.75 2.17 11.59
C ALA A 363 -27.90 1.72 12.50
N ARG A 364 -28.43 0.50 12.32
CA ARG A 364 -29.47 -0.07 13.20
C ARG A 364 -28.90 -0.41 14.58
N VAL A 365 -27.72 -1.04 14.63
CA VAL A 365 -27.07 -1.42 15.91
C VAL A 365 -26.72 -0.18 16.73
N PHE A 366 -26.29 0.89 16.09
CA PHE A 366 -25.89 2.13 16.75
C PHE A 366 -26.96 3.21 16.77
N ASP A 367 -28.20 2.85 16.43
CA ASP A 367 -29.36 3.79 16.37
C ASP A 367 -29.06 5.08 15.58
N CYS A 368 -28.41 4.91 14.42
CA CYS A 368 -28.07 6.01 13.49
C CYS A 368 -29.17 6.23 12.44
N THR A 369 -30.40 5.79 12.68
CA THR A 369 -31.49 5.80 11.70
C THR A 369 -32.05 7.21 11.41
N THR A 370 -31.73 8.20 12.25
CA THR A 370 -32.17 9.60 12.12
C THR A 370 -31.16 10.50 11.38
N PHE A 371 -30.52 9.97 10.33
CA PHE A 371 -29.42 10.62 9.63
C PHE A 371 -29.77 11.98 8.97
N TYR A 372 -31.02 12.22 8.63
CA TYR A 372 -31.47 13.38 7.85
C TYR A 372 -32.50 14.28 8.54
N GLY A 373 -32.68 14.22 9.83
CA GLY A 373 -33.87 14.81 10.41
C GLY A 373 -33.74 16.01 11.34
N ALA A 374 -32.56 16.31 11.90
CA ALA A 374 -32.41 17.43 12.81
C ALA A 374 -30.94 17.88 12.89
N GLU A 375 -30.71 19.11 13.29
CA GLU A 375 -29.38 19.67 13.54
C GLU A 375 -28.50 18.76 14.44
N ASN A 376 -29.12 18.07 15.36
CA ASN A 376 -28.47 17.10 16.24
C ASN A 376 -28.10 15.76 15.58
N SER A 377 -28.67 15.43 14.42
CA SER A 377 -28.38 14.16 13.75
C SER A 377 -27.06 14.19 13.00
N ALA A 378 -26.66 15.30 12.43
CA ALA A 378 -25.36 15.47 11.77
C ALA A 378 -24.23 15.39 12.81
N THR A 379 -24.41 16.02 13.98
CA THR A 379 -23.46 15.96 15.10
C THR A 379 -23.44 14.56 15.73
N GLY A 380 -24.59 13.94 15.88
CA GLY A 380 -24.71 12.57 16.40
C GLY A 380 -24.13 11.53 15.46
N PHE A 381 -24.25 11.71 14.14
CA PHE A 381 -23.64 10.80 13.17
C PHE A 381 -22.12 11.00 13.06
N ALA A 382 -21.64 12.22 12.98
CA ALA A 382 -20.22 12.50 12.99
C ALA A 382 -19.56 11.94 14.27
N TYR A 383 -20.24 12.05 15.37
CA TYR A 383 -19.82 11.55 16.66
C TYR A 383 -19.80 10.00 16.71
N LYS A 384 -20.90 9.34 16.30
CA LYS A 384 -20.97 7.88 16.23
C LYS A 384 -20.07 7.30 15.13
N LYS A 385 -19.90 8.01 14.00
CA LYS A 385 -18.94 7.68 12.96
C LYS A 385 -17.50 7.73 13.47
N HIS A 386 -17.16 8.71 14.30
CA HIS A 386 -15.87 8.78 14.95
C HIS A 386 -15.60 7.55 15.82
N HIS A 387 -16.62 7.01 16.50
CA HIS A 387 -16.52 5.75 17.23
C HIS A 387 -16.36 4.53 16.33
N LEU A 388 -17.11 4.44 15.24
CA LEU A 388 -17.04 3.33 14.29
C LEU A 388 -15.70 3.25 13.58
N PHE A 389 -15.06 4.40 13.30
CA PHE A 389 -13.83 4.48 12.53
C PHE A 389 -12.63 4.97 13.35
N SER A 390 -12.77 5.27 14.63
CA SER A 390 -11.70 5.75 15.51
C SER A 390 -10.60 4.72 15.77
N HIS A 391 -10.86 3.44 15.50
CA HIS A 391 -9.85 2.39 15.56
C HIS A 391 -8.76 2.53 14.51
N TYR A 392 -8.96 3.39 13.49
CA TYR A 392 -8.04 3.56 12.37
C TYR A 392 -7.31 4.92 12.35
N GLY A 393 -7.50 5.76 13.35
CA GLY A 393 -6.82 7.05 13.44
C GLY A 393 -5.51 7.00 14.23
N PRO A 394 -4.53 7.85 13.91
CA PRO A 394 -3.22 7.89 14.58
C PRO A 394 -3.29 8.19 16.09
N TYR A 395 -4.47 8.48 16.61
CA TYR A 395 -4.74 8.75 18.04
C TYR A 395 -5.64 7.72 18.71
N SER A 396 -5.97 6.61 18.03
CA SER A 396 -6.87 5.59 18.58
C SER A 396 -6.26 4.81 19.77
N ASP A 397 -4.96 4.86 19.94
CA ASP A 397 -4.22 3.96 20.84
C ASP A 397 -4.24 4.35 22.33
N SER A 398 -4.84 5.45 22.73
CA SER A 398 -4.88 5.68 24.15
C SER A 398 -6.08 4.99 24.80
N LYS A 399 -5.82 3.92 25.55
CA LYS A 399 -6.79 3.29 26.47
C LYS A 399 -7.54 4.33 27.32
N ARG A 400 -6.89 5.47 27.56
CA ARG A 400 -7.47 6.64 28.24
C ARG A 400 -8.56 7.32 27.43
N ARG A 401 -8.42 7.42 26.11
CA ARG A 401 -9.42 8.01 25.22
C ARG A 401 -10.66 7.10 25.13
N HIS A 402 -10.45 5.79 25.00
CA HIS A 402 -11.52 4.80 25.02
C HIS A 402 -12.34 4.87 26.31
N ALA A 403 -11.66 4.87 27.46
CA ALA A 403 -12.32 4.99 28.75
C ALA A 403 -13.09 6.33 28.89
N ARG A 404 -12.52 7.44 28.43
CA ARG A 404 -13.17 8.75 28.44
C ARG A 404 -14.42 8.79 27.55
N ASN A 405 -14.31 8.27 26.36
CA ASN A 405 -15.44 8.21 25.44
C ASN A 405 -16.55 7.29 25.94
N TRP A 406 -16.19 6.12 26.45
CA TRP A 406 -17.14 5.21 27.07
C TRP A 406 -17.87 5.86 28.26
N LEU A 407 -17.16 6.53 29.17
CA LEU A 407 -17.75 7.25 30.29
C LEU A 407 -18.73 8.35 29.84
N ARG A 408 -18.36 9.12 28.82
CA ARG A 408 -19.22 10.16 28.28
C ARG A 408 -20.51 9.61 27.68
N ASP A 409 -20.43 8.45 27.03
CA ASP A 409 -21.54 7.84 26.28
C ASP A 409 -22.49 7.04 27.15
N ASN A 410 -22.00 6.54 28.30
CA ASN A 410 -22.76 5.64 29.16
C ASN A 410 -23.16 6.25 30.52
N LEU A 411 -22.71 7.47 30.79
CA LEU A 411 -23.11 8.17 32.02
C LEU A 411 -24.29 9.12 31.78
N PRO A 412 -25.19 9.32 32.78
CA PRO A 412 -26.23 10.32 32.71
C PRO A 412 -25.71 11.70 32.38
N ALA A 413 -26.50 12.49 31.66
CA ALA A 413 -26.16 13.86 31.28
C ALA A 413 -25.69 14.69 32.51
N GLY A 414 -24.51 15.27 32.43
CA GLY A 414 -23.90 16.04 33.52
C GLY A 414 -22.91 15.26 34.39
N SER A 415 -23.06 13.96 34.57
CA SER A 415 -22.13 13.15 35.40
C SER A 415 -20.73 13.12 34.82
N TYR A 416 -20.62 13.07 33.50
CA TYR A 416 -19.33 13.14 32.80
C TYR A 416 -18.56 14.45 33.07
N LYS A 417 -19.28 15.61 33.06
CA LYS A 417 -18.68 16.91 33.38
C LYS A 417 -18.14 16.95 34.80
N VAL A 418 -18.84 16.37 35.76
CA VAL A 418 -18.39 16.28 37.16
C VAL A 418 -17.10 15.49 37.25
N ILE A 419 -17.03 14.32 36.62
CA ILE A 419 -15.80 13.48 36.61
C ILE A 419 -14.62 14.22 35.99
N ILE A 420 -14.81 14.89 34.86
CA ILE A 420 -13.73 15.62 34.20
C ILE A 420 -13.27 16.83 35.04
N ASN A 421 -14.21 17.57 35.62
CA ASN A 421 -13.86 18.72 36.47
C ASN A 421 -13.16 18.27 37.76
N THR A 422 -13.56 17.18 38.37
CA THR A 422 -12.86 16.59 39.52
C THR A 422 -11.47 16.13 39.14
N LYS A 423 -11.29 15.50 37.99
CA LYS A 423 -9.98 15.12 37.47
C LYS A 423 -9.08 16.33 37.22
N ARG A 424 -9.61 17.42 36.62
CA ARG A 424 -8.87 18.68 36.42
C ARG A 424 -8.44 19.32 37.73
N ALA A 425 -9.30 19.28 38.76
CA ALA A 425 -8.98 19.77 40.06
C ALA A 425 -7.87 19.00 40.79
N ILE A 426 -7.81 17.67 40.56
CA ILE A 426 -6.81 16.80 41.20
C ILE A 426 -5.48 16.76 40.43
N PHE A 427 -5.49 16.75 39.10
CA PHE A 427 -4.32 16.50 38.29
C PHE A 427 -3.89 17.69 37.41
N GLY A 428 -4.54 18.84 37.55
CA GLY A 428 -4.30 20.02 36.71
C GLY A 428 -4.93 19.98 35.35
N PRO A 429 -4.96 21.05 34.58
CA PRO A 429 -5.45 21.12 33.23
C PRO A 429 -4.60 20.23 32.32
N HIS A 430 -5.25 19.42 31.51
CA HIS A 430 -4.58 18.60 30.50
C HIS A 430 -4.41 19.46 29.25
N GLU A 431 -3.18 19.85 28.92
CA GLU A 431 -2.85 20.51 27.65
C GLU A 431 -2.95 19.50 26.49
N GLY A 432 -4.16 19.32 25.98
CA GLY A 432 -4.44 18.54 24.79
C GLY A 432 -5.36 19.32 23.85
N PRO A 433 -5.25 19.16 22.51
CA PRO A 433 -5.95 19.98 21.51
C PRO A 433 -7.46 19.72 21.39
N TYR A 434 -8.10 19.01 22.31
CA TYR A 434 -9.51 18.61 22.26
C TYR A 434 -10.22 18.82 23.61
N GLU A 435 -10.03 19.97 24.18
CA GLU A 435 -10.82 20.42 25.32
C GLU A 435 -11.82 21.48 24.85
N ASP A 436 -12.87 21.03 24.13
CA ASP A 436 -14.16 21.76 24.06
C ASP A 436 -15.27 20.81 23.61
#